data_07a1e02c9bd743ce4629cc6fec79957e
#
_entry.id   07a1e02c9bd743ce4629cc6fec79957e
#
_cell.length_a   1.000
_cell.length_b   1.000
_cell.length_c   1.000
_cell.angle_alpha   90.00
_cell.angle_beta   90.00
_cell.angle_gamma   90.00
#
_symmetry.space_group_name_H-M   'P 1'
#
loop_
_entity.id
_entity.type
_entity.pdbx_description
1 polymer ?
#
loop_
_entity_poly.entity_id
_entity_poly.type
_entity_poly.pdbx_seq_one_letter_code
_entity_poly.pdbx_strand_id
1 'polypeptide(L)'
;MKYFKVIFLLFFIVNSSLSQELYINTEPASLIPKGTKVVRLHHHTIFLNDTNEPGSFSSAKLLIPSISYGISKKIMVSASLQLSNNPFDQDPNFGFNGFKLYSKQRLISTDKKKYHTRVSSFLKYSNHGKWSEPNYKFINNNYDLDFQDSGVEVGLIATQLVNKLAISVTSGFGVISNNTADGTYDDKNFNSIHNSISAGYLLFPRKYKSYKQTNFNIYFEYLTSSILSKNYPSRYNKFMSTFAPGIQFIIMSRSRLDFGYKIRNNNSPNEFLVKLTYIIY
;
A
#
# COMPACT_ATOMS: atom_id res chain seq x y z
N MET A 1 5.75 -1.15 -52.11
CA MET A 1 5.07 -0.18 -51.23
C MET A 1 3.85 -0.71 -50.46
N LYS A 2 3.19 -1.78 -50.86
CA LYS A 2 2.02 -2.33 -50.13
C LYS A 2 2.41 -3.02 -48.78
N TYR A 3 3.52 -3.67 -48.68
CA TYR A 3 3.97 -4.39 -47.46
C TYR A 3 4.49 -3.49 -46.34
N PHE A 4 4.96 -2.29 -46.70
CA PHE A 4 5.43 -1.32 -45.68
C PHE A 4 4.28 -0.74 -44.81
N LYS A 5 3.09 -0.62 -45.40
CA LYS A 5 1.89 -0.16 -44.66
C LYS A 5 1.35 -1.22 -43.70
N VAL A 6 1.53 -2.50 -44.02
CA VAL A 6 1.06 -3.61 -43.17
C VAL A 6 2.01 -3.79 -41.95
N ILE A 7 3.31 -3.61 -42.16
CA ILE A 7 4.31 -3.65 -41.06
C ILE A 7 4.13 -2.45 -40.12
N PHE A 8 3.79 -1.28 -40.67
CA PHE A 8 3.53 -0.08 -39.82
C PHE A 8 2.23 -0.21 -39.02
N LEU A 9 1.24 -0.96 -39.53
CA LEU A 9 -0.04 -1.21 -38.83
C LEU A 9 0.13 -2.24 -37.69
N LEU A 10 1.08 -3.18 -37.81
CA LEU A 10 1.39 -4.18 -36.77
C LEU A 10 2.14 -3.60 -35.56
N PHE A 11 2.81 -2.45 -35.72
CA PHE A 11 3.49 -1.76 -34.61
C PHE A 11 2.53 -1.00 -33.68
N PHE A 12 1.26 -0.83 -34.06
CA PHE A 12 0.26 -0.11 -33.26
C PHE A 12 -0.62 -1.01 -32.37
N ILE A 13 -0.39 -2.32 -32.33
CA ILE A 13 -1.16 -3.24 -31.48
C ILE A 13 -0.36 -3.69 -30.25
N VAL A 14 0.51 -2.85 -29.75
CA VAL A 14 0.98 -3.02 -28.36
C VAL A 14 0.07 -2.17 -27.47
N ASN A 15 -1.14 -2.68 -27.24
CA ASN A 15 -1.93 -2.25 -26.10
C ASN A 15 -1.20 -2.73 -24.83
N SER A 16 -0.16 -2.00 -24.41
CA SER A 16 0.35 -2.09 -23.07
C SER A 16 -0.74 -1.53 -22.15
N SER A 17 -1.65 -2.39 -21.71
CA SER A 17 -2.51 -2.09 -20.57
C SER A 17 -1.60 -1.94 -19.37
N LEU A 18 -1.08 -0.74 -19.18
CA LEU A 18 -0.31 -0.38 -18.01
C LEU A 18 -1.24 -0.54 -16.82
N SER A 19 -0.90 -1.44 -15.93
CA SER A 19 -1.53 -1.56 -14.63
C SER A 19 -1.50 -0.20 -13.95
N GLN A 20 -2.65 0.46 -13.87
CA GLN A 20 -2.77 1.69 -13.11
C GLN A 20 -2.84 1.30 -11.64
N GLU A 21 -1.79 1.59 -10.90
CA GLU A 21 -1.88 1.62 -9.43
C GLU A 21 -2.64 2.90 -9.09
N LEU A 22 -3.84 2.74 -8.54
CA LEU A 22 -4.76 3.87 -8.32
C LEU A 22 -4.79 4.31 -6.86
N TYR A 23 -4.15 3.59 -5.95
CA TYR A 23 -4.33 3.78 -4.52
C TYR A 23 -2.99 3.94 -3.81
N ILE A 24 -2.99 4.65 -2.68
CA ILE A 24 -1.77 4.88 -1.91
C ILE A 24 -1.51 3.78 -0.86
N ASN A 25 -2.56 3.28 -0.20
CA ASN A 25 -2.46 2.27 0.86
C ASN A 25 -2.73 0.85 0.36
N THR A 26 -3.71 0.69 -0.52
CA THR A 26 -4.09 -0.63 -1.05
C THR A 26 -3.46 -0.87 -2.42
N GLU A 27 -3.39 -2.14 -2.80
CA GLU A 27 -2.94 -2.51 -4.14
C GLU A 27 -4.10 -3.03 -4.99
N PRO A 28 -4.22 -2.62 -6.26
CA PRO A 28 -5.19 -3.23 -7.18
C PRO A 28 -4.74 -4.66 -7.54
N ALA A 29 -5.67 -5.47 -8.04
CA ALA A 29 -5.38 -6.83 -8.52
C ALA A 29 -4.48 -6.88 -9.77
N SER A 30 -4.18 -5.74 -10.38
CA SER A 30 -3.27 -5.63 -11.52
C SER A 30 -1.83 -5.96 -11.13
N LEU A 31 -1.07 -6.53 -12.07
CA LEU A 31 0.34 -6.86 -11.89
C LEU A 31 1.24 -5.93 -12.70
N ILE A 32 2.47 -5.78 -12.23
CA ILE A 32 3.56 -5.19 -13.01
C ILE A 32 3.88 -6.12 -14.19
N PRO A 33 4.02 -5.58 -15.42
CA PRO A 33 4.37 -6.38 -16.58
C PRO A 33 5.68 -7.15 -16.41
N LYS A 34 5.80 -8.31 -17.07
CA LYS A 34 7.04 -9.11 -17.05
C LYS A 34 8.24 -8.27 -17.47
N GLY A 35 9.33 -8.35 -16.70
CA GLY A 35 10.59 -7.63 -16.95
C GLY A 35 10.61 -6.19 -16.47
N THR A 36 9.44 -5.61 -16.15
CA THR A 36 9.34 -4.23 -15.65
C THR A 36 9.72 -4.16 -14.18
N LYS A 37 10.48 -3.12 -13.83
CA LYS A 37 10.81 -2.76 -12.44
C LYS A 37 10.04 -1.50 -12.05
N VAL A 38 9.60 -1.44 -10.80
CA VAL A 38 8.95 -0.25 -10.25
C VAL A 38 9.63 0.10 -8.93
N VAL A 39 10.15 1.31 -8.85
CA VAL A 39 10.75 1.87 -7.63
C VAL A 39 9.75 2.82 -7.01
N ARG A 40 9.56 2.73 -5.69
CA ARG A 40 8.68 3.61 -4.93
C ARG A 40 9.41 4.16 -3.71
N LEU A 41 9.07 5.38 -3.37
CA LEU A 41 9.42 6.01 -2.11
C LEU A 41 8.13 6.47 -1.45
N HIS A 42 7.78 5.87 -0.33
CA HIS A 42 6.58 6.21 0.42
C HIS A 42 6.99 6.91 1.71
N HIS A 43 6.46 8.09 1.95
CA HIS A 43 6.65 8.87 3.15
C HIS A 43 5.36 8.97 3.93
N HIS A 44 5.42 8.72 5.24
CA HIS A 44 4.32 8.91 6.16
C HIS A 44 4.72 9.96 7.20
N THR A 45 3.81 10.87 7.50
CA THR A 45 3.88 11.74 8.68
C THR A 45 2.69 11.39 9.57
N ILE A 46 2.96 10.83 10.74
CA ILE A 46 1.96 10.43 11.73
C ILE A 46 1.85 11.56 12.73
N PHE A 47 0.66 12.13 12.92
CA PHE A 47 0.44 13.23 13.86
C PHE A 47 0.15 12.66 15.25
N LEU A 48 1.05 12.92 16.21
CA LEU A 48 0.92 12.42 17.57
C LEU A 48 -0.06 13.28 18.35
N ASN A 49 -0.99 12.63 19.07
CA ASN A 49 -2.08 13.33 19.76
C ASN A 49 -1.69 13.93 21.12
N ASP A 50 -0.57 13.54 21.69
CA ASP A 50 -0.13 13.99 23.00
C ASP A 50 1.27 14.61 22.91
N THR A 51 1.31 15.94 22.89
CA THR A 51 2.54 16.75 22.81
C THR A 51 2.85 17.49 24.12
N ASN A 52 2.14 17.19 25.21
CA ASN A 52 2.22 17.95 26.46
C ASN A 52 3.42 17.55 27.34
N GLU A 53 4.12 16.47 27.00
CA GLU A 53 5.33 16.05 27.71
C GLU A 53 6.55 16.82 27.19
N PRO A 54 7.39 17.40 28.07
CA PRO A 54 8.62 18.06 27.65
C PRO A 54 9.53 17.08 26.89
N GLY A 55 9.89 17.43 25.65
CA GLY A 55 10.71 16.59 24.78
C GLY A 55 9.92 15.62 23.89
N SER A 56 8.58 15.63 23.94
CA SER A 56 7.77 14.81 23.03
C SER A 56 7.83 15.32 21.59
N PHE A 57 7.86 14.39 20.63
CA PHE A 57 7.77 14.73 19.21
C PHE A 57 6.32 14.97 18.81
N SER A 58 6.05 16.02 18.07
CA SER A 58 4.72 16.30 17.52
C SER A 58 4.33 15.37 16.37
N SER A 59 5.28 14.64 15.79
CA SER A 59 5.03 13.73 14.68
C SER A 59 6.09 12.65 14.58
N ALA A 60 5.65 11.44 14.18
CA ALA A 60 6.53 10.38 13.71
C ALA A 60 6.63 10.41 12.19
N LYS A 61 7.81 10.11 11.66
CA LYS A 61 8.05 10.08 10.20
C LYS A 61 8.58 8.72 9.80
N LEU A 62 8.05 8.21 8.68
CA LEU A 62 8.54 6.98 8.07
C LEU A 62 8.89 7.23 6.63
N LEU A 63 9.94 6.56 6.19
CA LEU A 63 10.37 6.50 4.81
C LEU A 63 10.48 5.04 4.40
N ILE A 64 9.74 4.65 3.36
CA ILE A 64 9.63 3.26 2.91
C ILE A 64 10.05 3.19 1.44
N PRO A 65 11.36 3.07 1.14
CA PRO A 65 11.82 2.72 -0.19
C PRO A 65 11.41 1.29 -0.53
N SER A 66 10.97 1.07 -1.76
CA SER A 66 10.59 -0.26 -2.24
C SER A 66 10.93 -0.45 -3.71
N ILE A 67 11.18 -1.71 -4.05
CA ILE A 67 11.35 -2.16 -5.43
C ILE A 67 10.40 -3.31 -5.71
N SER A 68 9.77 -3.30 -6.87
CA SER A 68 8.91 -4.36 -7.34
C SER A 68 9.35 -4.83 -8.72
N TYR A 69 9.17 -6.11 -9.00
CA TYR A 69 9.57 -6.73 -10.25
C TYR A 69 8.50 -7.69 -10.79
N GLY A 70 8.17 -7.55 -12.06
CA GLY A 70 7.30 -8.47 -12.77
C GLY A 70 8.07 -9.71 -13.24
N ILE A 71 8.00 -10.81 -12.51
CA ILE A 71 8.67 -12.06 -12.85
C ILE A 71 8.06 -12.67 -14.12
N SER A 72 6.74 -12.71 -14.18
CA SER A 72 6.01 -13.27 -15.30
C SER A 72 4.71 -12.50 -15.56
N LYS A 73 3.94 -12.90 -16.56
CA LYS A 73 2.59 -12.34 -16.81
C LYS A 73 1.62 -12.60 -15.63
N LYS A 74 1.94 -13.54 -14.74
CA LYS A 74 1.06 -13.97 -13.65
C LYS A 74 1.64 -13.71 -12.25
N ILE A 75 2.91 -13.34 -12.11
CA ILE A 75 3.58 -13.23 -10.81
C ILE A 75 4.41 -11.95 -10.77
N MET A 76 4.28 -11.20 -9.70
CA MET A 76 5.18 -10.11 -9.30
C MET A 76 5.64 -10.28 -7.87
N VAL A 77 6.80 -9.72 -7.57
CA VAL A 77 7.35 -9.64 -6.21
C VAL A 77 7.74 -8.20 -5.89
N SER A 78 7.77 -7.89 -4.61
CA SER A 78 8.21 -6.60 -4.10
C SER A 78 8.96 -6.77 -2.79
N ALA A 79 9.98 -5.95 -2.59
CA ALA A 79 10.68 -5.80 -1.32
C ALA A 79 10.67 -4.33 -0.92
N SER A 80 10.49 -4.05 0.35
CA SER A 80 10.57 -2.71 0.92
C SER A 80 11.35 -2.73 2.22
N LEU A 81 12.05 -1.63 2.47
CA LEU A 81 12.72 -1.34 3.73
C LEU A 81 11.93 -0.25 4.44
N GLN A 82 12.03 -0.20 5.76
CA GLN A 82 11.44 0.85 6.56
C GLN A 82 12.49 1.56 7.37
N LEU A 83 12.52 2.87 7.20
CA LEU A 83 13.31 3.79 7.98
C LEU A 83 12.34 4.70 8.75
N SER A 84 12.60 4.93 10.03
CA SER A 84 11.78 5.83 10.83
C SER A 84 12.63 6.62 11.80
N ASN A 85 12.22 7.85 12.12
CA ASN A 85 12.60 8.44 13.36
C ASN A 85 11.80 7.73 14.44
N ASN A 86 12.45 7.05 15.34
CA ASN A 86 11.76 6.30 16.37
C ASN A 86 11.28 7.25 17.50
N PRO A 87 10.04 7.79 17.44
CA PRO A 87 9.53 8.68 18.47
C PRO A 87 9.30 7.95 19.78
N PHE A 88 9.33 6.60 19.75
CA PHE A 88 9.11 5.75 20.90
C PHE A 88 10.38 5.61 21.75
N ASP A 89 11.55 5.70 21.14
CA ASP A 89 12.84 5.72 21.86
C ASP A 89 13.40 7.14 22.06
N GLN A 90 12.59 8.17 21.72
CA GLN A 90 13.02 9.58 21.75
C GLN A 90 14.26 9.86 20.88
N ASP A 91 14.57 8.99 19.94
CA ASP A 91 15.63 9.21 18.96
C ASP A 91 15.10 9.99 17.77
N PRO A 92 15.57 11.24 17.55
CA PRO A 92 15.18 12.04 16.41
C PRO A 92 15.77 11.54 15.08
N ASN A 93 16.75 10.65 15.14
CA ASN A 93 17.46 10.17 13.97
C ASN A 93 16.68 9.10 13.23
N PHE A 94 16.77 9.08 11.91
CA PHE A 94 16.22 8.02 11.10
C PHE A 94 17.07 6.75 11.23
N GLY A 95 16.45 5.68 11.73
CA GLY A 95 17.03 4.36 11.84
C GLY A 95 16.32 3.33 10.98
N PHE A 96 16.96 2.19 10.74
CA PHE A 96 16.34 1.03 10.11
C PHE A 96 15.39 0.35 11.10
N ASN A 97 14.12 0.19 10.69
CA ASN A 97 13.09 -0.38 11.55
C ASN A 97 12.61 -1.77 11.10
N GLY A 98 12.78 -2.10 9.84
CA GLY A 98 12.34 -3.41 9.35
C GLY A 98 12.23 -3.51 7.85
N PHE A 99 11.70 -4.65 7.39
CA PHE A 99 11.48 -4.91 5.98
C PHE A 99 10.19 -5.67 5.74
N LYS A 100 9.70 -5.59 4.50
CA LYS A 100 8.53 -6.32 4.03
C LYS A 100 8.84 -6.96 2.68
N LEU A 101 8.41 -8.22 2.53
CA LEU A 101 8.38 -8.95 1.28
C LEU A 101 6.92 -9.16 0.87
N TYR A 102 6.64 -8.99 -0.40
CA TYR A 102 5.30 -9.11 -0.95
C TYR A 102 5.33 -9.85 -2.29
N SER A 103 4.43 -10.78 -2.47
CA SER A 103 4.22 -11.48 -3.73
C SER A 103 2.75 -11.41 -4.13
N LYS A 104 2.47 -11.23 -5.40
CA LYS A 104 1.12 -11.20 -5.94
C LYS A 104 1.04 -12.07 -7.18
N GLN A 105 0.00 -12.91 -7.22
CA GLN A 105 -0.27 -13.83 -8.33
C GLN A 105 -1.64 -13.55 -8.93
N ARG A 106 -1.68 -13.37 -10.24
CA ARG A 106 -2.92 -13.20 -11.00
C ARG A 106 -3.65 -14.55 -11.14
N LEU A 107 -4.89 -14.57 -10.69
CA LEU A 107 -5.79 -15.72 -10.83
C LEU A 107 -6.70 -15.55 -12.05
N ILE A 108 -7.37 -14.39 -12.16
CA ILE A 108 -8.32 -14.09 -13.23
C ILE A 108 -7.94 -12.78 -13.90
N SER A 109 -8.11 -12.74 -15.23
CA SER A 109 -7.92 -11.54 -16.04
C SER A 109 -8.87 -11.59 -17.22
N THR A 110 -9.89 -10.75 -17.20
CA THR A 110 -10.87 -10.63 -18.27
C THR A 110 -10.89 -9.21 -18.79
N ASP A 111 -10.69 -9.05 -20.09
CA ASP A 111 -10.70 -7.76 -20.78
C ASP A 111 -11.86 -7.71 -21.78
N LYS A 112 -12.77 -6.76 -21.58
CA LYS A 112 -13.83 -6.44 -22.52
C LYS A 112 -13.77 -4.96 -22.91
N LYS A 113 -14.48 -4.57 -23.95
CA LYS A 113 -14.39 -3.21 -24.53
C LYS A 113 -14.57 -2.05 -23.51
N LYS A 114 -15.42 -2.23 -22.49
CA LYS A 114 -15.74 -1.18 -21.52
C LYS A 114 -15.37 -1.50 -20.06
N TYR A 115 -15.01 -2.74 -19.78
CA TYR A 115 -14.69 -3.16 -18.43
C TYR A 115 -13.59 -4.23 -18.39
N HIS A 116 -12.77 -4.15 -17.35
CA HIS A 116 -11.68 -5.08 -17.11
C HIS A 116 -11.80 -5.61 -15.69
N THR A 117 -11.79 -6.92 -15.55
CA THR A 117 -11.85 -7.61 -14.26
C THR A 117 -10.54 -8.30 -13.99
N ARG A 118 -10.00 -8.10 -12.81
CA ARG A 118 -8.78 -8.75 -12.32
C ARG A 118 -9.06 -9.36 -10.96
N VAL A 119 -8.55 -10.57 -10.73
CA VAL A 119 -8.48 -11.17 -9.41
C VAL A 119 -7.07 -11.69 -9.20
N SER A 120 -6.49 -11.40 -8.06
CA SER A 120 -5.16 -11.84 -7.67
C SER A 120 -5.15 -12.32 -6.22
N SER A 121 -4.33 -13.30 -5.91
CA SER A 121 -3.92 -13.62 -4.54
C SER A 121 -2.64 -12.88 -4.19
N PHE A 122 -2.40 -12.70 -2.90
CA PHE A 122 -1.15 -12.14 -2.41
C PHE A 122 -0.66 -12.88 -1.16
N LEU A 123 0.64 -12.77 -0.96
CA LEU A 123 1.34 -13.17 0.26
C LEU A 123 2.22 -12.00 0.68
N LYS A 124 2.13 -11.62 1.95
CA LYS A 124 2.93 -10.58 2.60
C LYS A 124 3.66 -11.18 3.79
N TYR A 125 4.92 -10.86 3.92
CA TYR A 125 5.74 -11.14 5.10
C TYR A 125 6.40 -9.86 5.56
N SER A 126 6.31 -9.55 6.85
CA SER A 126 6.93 -8.38 7.45
C SER A 126 7.73 -8.78 8.67
N ASN A 127 8.86 -8.11 8.87
CA ASN A 127 9.68 -8.23 10.07
C ASN A 127 10.14 -6.83 10.45
N HIS A 128 9.60 -6.33 11.55
CA HIS A 128 9.90 -5.02 12.11
C HIS A 128 10.63 -5.16 13.44
N GLY A 129 11.40 -4.13 13.81
CA GLY A 129 12.12 -4.07 15.07
C GLY A 129 11.17 -4.15 16.26
N LYS A 130 11.71 -4.59 17.39
CA LYS A 130 10.99 -4.62 18.66
C LYS A 130 10.83 -3.19 19.19
N TRP A 131 9.69 -2.91 19.77
CA TRP A 131 9.40 -1.63 20.40
C TRP A 131 9.70 -1.72 21.90
N SER A 132 10.42 -0.74 22.45
CA SER A 132 10.64 -0.63 23.91
C SER A 132 9.47 0.10 24.59
N GLU A 133 9.20 -0.26 25.84
CA GLU A 133 7.96 0.07 26.54
C GLU A 133 7.65 1.52 26.92
N PRO A 134 8.55 2.41 27.28
CA PRO A 134 8.10 3.54 28.10
C PRO A 134 7.15 4.52 27.42
N ASN A 135 6.92 4.43 26.11
CA ASN A 135 6.23 5.47 25.34
C ASN A 135 4.98 5.00 24.58
N TYR A 136 4.21 4.09 25.16
CA TYR A 136 2.95 3.56 24.58
C TYR A 136 1.90 4.60 24.19
N LYS A 137 1.95 5.79 24.74
CA LYS A 137 1.00 6.86 24.43
C LYS A 137 0.95 7.21 22.94
N PHE A 138 2.02 6.91 22.21
CA PHE A 138 2.18 7.27 20.81
C PHE A 138 2.02 6.11 19.83
N ILE A 139 1.92 4.87 20.34
CA ILE A 139 1.78 3.71 19.49
C ILE A 139 0.38 3.74 18.86
N ASN A 140 0.37 3.55 17.56
CA ASN A 140 -0.84 3.24 16.86
C ASN A 140 -1.41 1.93 17.43
N ASN A 141 -2.53 2.00 18.13
CA ASN A 141 -3.22 0.82 18.68
C ASN A 141 -3.76 -0.12 17.59
N ASN A 142 -3.31 0.09 16.36
CA ASN A 142 -3.59 -0.73 15.20
C ASN A 142 -2.42 -1.67 15.00
N TYR A 143 -2.70 -2.93 14.78
CA TYR A 143 -1.70 -3.80 14.19
C TYR A 143 -1.63 -3.52 12.69
N ASP A 144 -0.42 -3.40 12.19
CA ASP A 144 -0.15 -3.04 10.80
C ASP A 144 1.15 -3.70 10.33
N LEU A 145 1.02 -4.73 9.48
CA LEU A 145 2.16 -5.42 8.88
C LEU A 145 2.95 -4.55 7.90
N ASP A 146 2.38 -3.45 7.47
CA ASP A 146 3.08 -2.51 6.59
C ASP A 146 3.98 -1.54 7.36
N PHE A 147 3.80 -1.45 8.70
CA PHE A 147 4.41 -0.40 9.48
C PHE A 147 5.11 -0.83 10.76
N GLN A 148 4.44 -1.54 11.68
CA GLN A 148 4.98 -1.72 13.04
C GLN A 148 5.05 -3.17 13.50
N ASP A 149 4.30 -4.07 12.87
CA ASP A 149 4.18 -5.44 13.34
C ASP A 149 4.85 -6.43 12.39
N SER A 150 5.35 -7.51 12.95
CA SER A 150 5.88 -8.64 12.20
C SER A 150 4.78 -9.69 11.99
N GLY A 151 4.89 -10.45 10.91
CA GLY A 151 3.94 -11.52 10.65
C GLY A 151 3.81 -11.89 9.19
N VAL A 152 2.78 -12.67 8.91
CA VAL A 152 2.44 -13.15 7.58
C VAL A 152 0.97 -12.85 7.29
N GLU A 153 0.67 -12.41 6.08
CA GLU A 153 -0.70 -12.21 5.61
C GLU A 153 -0.86 -12.83 4.22
N VAL A 154 -1.97 -13.54 4.03
CA VAL A 154 -2.38 -14.08 2.74
C VAL A 154 -3.79 -13.60 2.43
N GLY A 155 -4.06 -13.29 1.15
CA GLY A 155 -5.39 -12.78 0.80
C GLY A 155 -5.67 -12.73 -0.68
N LEU A 156 -6.82 -12.14 -0.99
CA LEU A 156 -7.34 -11.95 -2.33
C LEU A 156 -7.62 -10.48 -2.60
N ILE A 157 -7.40 -10.08 -3.84
CA ILE A 157 -7.72 -8.76 -4.35
C ILE A 157 -8.57 -8.94 -5.60
N ALA A 158 -9.72 -8.29 -5.66
CA ALA A 158 -10.53 -8.18 -6.86
C ALA A 158 -10.61 -6.72 -7.30
N THR A 159 -10.35 -6.44 -8.57
CA THR A 159 -10.44 -5.09 -9.15
C THR A 159 -11.31 -5.10 -10.38
N GLN A 160 -12.28 -4.21 -10.41
CA GLN A 160 -13.14 -3.95 -11.55
C GLN A 160 -12.87 -2.53 -12.06
N LEU A 161 -12.45 -2.44 -13.32
CA LEU A 161 -12.34 -1.16 -14.03
C LEU A 161 -13.52 -1.04 -15.00
N VAL A 162 -14.28 0.05 -14.87
CA VAL A 162 -15.38 0.41 -15.77
C VAL A 162 -15.13 1.81 -16.32
N ASN A 163 -14.77 1.90 -17.58
CA ASN A 163 -14.35 3.16 -18.23
C ASN A 163 -13.20 3.82 -17.45
N LYS A 164 -13.51 4.86 -16.65
CA LYS A 164 -12.55 5.66 -15.86
C LYS A 164 -12.63 5.38 -14.36
N LEU A 165 -13.59 4.56 -13.93
CA LEU A 165 -13.81 4.21 -12.54
C LEU A 165 -13.18 2.85 -12.27
N ALA A 166 -12.28 2.79 -11.30
CA ALA A 166 -11.72 1.55 -10.78
C ALA A 166 -12.22 1.32 -9.36
N ILE A 167 -12.70 0.12 -9.08
CA ILE A 167 -13.10 -0.30 -7.73
C ILE A 167 -12.29 -1.54 -7.41
N SER A 168 -11.69 -1.58 -6.22
CA SER A 168 -10.96 -2.74 -5.70
C SER A 168 -11.49 -3.14 -4.34
N VAL A 169 -11.54 -4.44 -4.11
CA VAL A 169 -11.85 -5.04 -2.82
C VAL A 169 -10.72 -5.99 -2.47
N THR A 170 -10.22 -5.88 -1.24
CA THR A 170 -9.19 -6.78 -0.72
C THR A 170 -9.70 -7.44 0.55
N SER A 171 -9.37 -8.71 0.73
CA SER A 171 -9.55 -9.43 1.99
C SER A 171 -8.32 -10.28 2.25
N GLY A 172 -7.74 -10.14 3.44
CA GLY A 172 -6.54 -10.85 3.87
C GLY A 172 -6.70 -11.43 5.27
N PHE A 173 -6.12 -12.61 5.48
CA PHE A 173 -5.96 -13.25 6.77
C PHE A 173 -4.51 -13.18 7.19
N GLY A 174 -4.25 -12.67 8.38
CA GLY A 174 -2.91 -12.46 8.93
C GLY A 174 -2.68 -13.21 10.23
N VAL A 175 -1.46 -13.66 10.41
CA VAL A 175 -0.90 -14.10 11.69
C VAL A 175 0.13 -13.06 12.11
N ILE A 176 -0.18 -12.33 13.17
CA ILE A 176 0.65 -11.23 13.67
C ILE A 176 1.51 -11.78 14.80
N SER A 177 2.80 -11.53 14.71
CA SER A 177 3.76 -11.84 15.76
C SER A 177 3.89 -10.65 16.69
N ASN A 178 3.76 -10.90 17.98
CA ASN A 178 3.97 -9.86 18.98
C ASN A 178 5.47 -9.57 19.14
N ASN A 179 5.89 -8.34 18.91
CA ASN A 179 7.29 -7.90 18.93
C ASN A 179 7.62 -7.01 20.13
N THR A 180 7.05 -7.25 21.32
CA THR A 180 7.42 -6.49 22.51
C THR A 180 8.80 -6.91 23.04
N ALA A 181 9.62 -5.92 23.45
CA ALA A 181 11.02 -6.16 23.81
C ALA A 181 11.21 -6.71 25.22
N ASP A 182 10.28 -6.59 26.11
CA ASP A 182 10.47 -6.76 27.56
C ASP A 182 9.76 -7.94 28.22
N GLY A 183 9.13 -8.82 27.43
CA GLY A 183 8.55 -10.06 27.96
C GLY A 183 7.43 -9.90 29.00
N THR A 184 7.01 -8.68 29.29
CA THR A 184 5.96 -8.39 30.29
C THR A 184 4.56 -8.56 29.76
N TYR A 185 4.40 -8.64 28.44
CA TYR A 185 3.14 -8.91 27.77
C TYR A 185 3.12 -10.30 27.15
N ASP A 186 1.95 -10.89 27.17
CA ASP A 186 1.65 -12.21 26.61
C ASP A 186 2.15 -12.26 25.14
N ASP A 187 3.33 -12.85 24.92
CA ASP A 187 4.04 -12.95 23.62
C ASP A 187 3.30 -13.83 22.59
N LYS A 188 1.99 -13.90 22.69
CA LYS A 188 1.19 -14.76 21.81
C LYS A 188 0.94 -14.10 20.48
N ASN A 189 1.23 -14.85 19.43
CA ASN A 189 0.77 -14.53 18.10
C ASN A 189 -0.77 -14.51 18.09
N PHE A 190 -1.34 -13.61 17.29
CA PHE A 190 -2.79 -13.53 17.14
C PHE A 190 -3.19 -13.49 15.67
N ASN A 191 -4.38 -13.97 15.40
CA ASN A 191 -4.96 -14.00 14.07
C ASN A 191 -5.78 -12.73 13.82
N SER A 192 -5.72 -12.25 12.60
CA SER A 192 -6.41 -11.05 12.17
C SER A 192 -7.03 -11.20 10.78
N ILE A 193 -8.02 -10.40 10.49
CA ILE A 193 -8.58 -10.22 9.15
C ILE A 193 -8.49 -8.75 8.75
N HIS A 194 -8.01 -8.52 7.54
CA HIS A 194 -7.90 -7.19 6.93
C HIS A 194 -8.81 -7.12 5.72
N ASN A 195 -9.63 -6.07 5.65
CA ASN A 195 -10.44 -5.83 4.47
C ASN A 195 -10.26 -4.40 4.01
N SER A 196 -10.36 -4.18 2.70
CA SER A 196 -10.42 -2.83 2.15
C SER A 196 -11.35 -2.75 0.96
N ILE A 197 -11.95 -1.57 0.80
CA ILE A 197 -12.66 -1.16 -0.41
C ILE A 197 -12.03 0.14 -0.86
N SER A 198 -11.64 0.19 -2.13
CA SER A 198 -10.99 1.36 -2.72
C SER A 198 -11.68 1.71 -4.02
N ALA A 199 -11.88 3.00 -4.27
CA ALA A 199 -12.42 3.48 -5.53
C ALA A 199 -11.61 4.67 -6.03
N GLY A 200 -11.29 4.67 -7.32
CA GLY A 200 -10.53 5.72 -7.97
C GLY A 200 -11.13 6.12 -9.30
N TYR A 201 -11.12 7.42 -9.58
CA TYR A 201 -11.68 7.97 -10.80
C TYR A 201 -10.70 8.91 -11.50
N LEU A 202 -10.52 8.68 -12.82
CA LEU A 202 -9.70 9.54 -13.67
C LEU A 202 -10.49 10.79 -14.04
N LEU A 203 -10.16 11.94 -13.42
CA LEU A 203 -10.78 13.23 -13.71
C LEU A 203 -10.23 13.85 -15.01
N PHE A 204 -8.92 13.86 -15.18
CA PHE A 204 -8.25 14.43 -16.34
C PHE A 204 -7.19 13.47 -16.90
N PRO A 205 -6.98 13.43 -18.23
CA PRO A 205 -7.71 14.17 -19.26
C PRO A 205 -9.12 13.59 -19.52
N ARG A 206 -10.04 14.44 -19.96
CA ARG A 206 -11.37 13.98 -20.41
C ARG A 206 -11.28 13.08 -21.64
N LYS A 207 -10.38 13.43 -22.57
CA LYS A 207 -10.04 12.64 -23.77
C LYS A 207 -8.51 12.49 -23.87
N TYR A 208 -8.05 11.26 -24.07
CA TYR A 208 -6.63 11.01 -24.32
C TYR A 208 -6.24 11.48 -25.72
N LYS A 209 -5.19 12.30 -25.82
CA LYS A 209 -4.57 12.71 -27.08
C LYS A 209 -3.21 12.03 -27.27
N SER A 210 -2.50 11.75 -26.18
CA SER A 210 -1.23 11.03 -26.19
C SER A 210 -0.91 10.43 -24.83
N TYR A 211 -0.02 9.44 -24.77
CA TYR A 211 0.49 8.85 -23.51
C TYR A 211 1.40 9.80 -22.71
N LYS A 212 1.80 10.94 -23.29
CA LYS A 212 2.61 11.95 -22.61
C LYS A 212 1.78 12.90 -21.75
N GLN A 213 0.45 12.86 -21.86
CA GLN A 213 -0.43 13.69 -21.05
C GLN A 213 -0.33 13.27 -19.58
N THR A 214 -0.34 14.26 -18.70
CA THR A 214 -0.49 14.05 -17.26
C THR A 214 -1.92 13.65 -16.96
N ASN A 215 -2.08 12.56 -16.18
CA ASN A 215 -3.36 12.12 -15.67
C ASN A 215 -3.52 12.62 -14.25
N PHE A 216 -4.73 13.03 -13.91
CA PHE A 216 -5.12 13.41 -12.56
C PHE A 216 -6.28 12.53 -12.12
N ASN A 217 -6.04 11.78 -11.04
CA ASN A 217 -7.00 10.87 -10.43
C ASN A 217 -7.34 11.37 -9.02
N ILE A 218 -8.59 11.13 -8.63
CA ILE A 218 -9.00 11.17 -7.22
C ILE A 218 -9.35 9.75 -6.79
N TYR A 219 -9.10 9.43 -5.53
CA TYR A 219 -9.46 8.13 -4.98
C TYR A 219 -9.81 8.24 -3.50
N PHE A 220 -10.49 7.23 -3.01
CA PHE A 220 -10.66 7.01 -1.60
C PHE A 220 -10.48 5.52 -1.28
N GLU A 221 -10.06 5.26 -0.06
CA GLU A 221 -9.88 3.92 0.45
C GLU A 221 -10.57 3.83 1.83
N TYR A 222 -11.25 2.74 2.07
CA TYR A 222 -11.78 2.38 3.38
C TYR A 222 -11.16 1.05 3.78
N LEU A 223 -10.39 1.07 4.86
CA LEU A 223 -9.65 -0.06 5.35
C LEU A 223 -10.23 -0.45 6.71
N THR A 224 -10.38 -1.75 6.93
CA THR A 224 -10.78 -2.30 8.23
C THR A 224 -9.84 -3.42 8.62
N SER A 225 -9.64 -3.57 9.92
CA SER A 225 -8.92 -4.69 10.49
C SER A 225 -9.61 -5.17 11.75
N SER A 226 -9.63 -6.49 11.97
CA SER A 226 -10.25 -7.13 13.12
C SER A 226 -9.38 -8.24 13.65
N ILE A 227 -9.19 -8.29 14.97
CA ILE A 227 -8.53 -9.38 15.66
C ILE A 227 -9.55 -10.51 15.87
N LEU A 228 -9.19 -11.71 15.40
CA LEU A 228 -10.04 -12.91 15.51
C LEU A 228 -9.74 -13.73 16.77
N SER A 229 -8.51 -13.65 17.27
CA SER A 229 -8.09 -14.37 18.48
C SER A 229 -8.81 -13.83 19.72
N LYS A 230 -9.14 -14.72 20.65
CA LYS A 230 -9.69 -14.34 21.95
C LYS A 230 -8.65 -13.66 22.83
N ASN A 231 -7.41 -14.17 22.79
CA ASN A 231 -6.27 -13.64 23.52
C ASN A 231 -5.39 -12.86 22.55
N TYR A 232 -5.17 -11.60 22.82
CA TYR A 232 -4.31 -10.68 22.08
C TYR A 232 -3.82 -9.59 23.04
N PRO A 233 -2.71 -8.91 22.74
CA PRO A 233 -2.19 -7.85 23.61
C PRO A 233 -3.22 -6.72 23.78
N SER A 234 -3.43 -6.29 25.02
CA SER A 234 -4.46 -5.28 25.39
C SER A 234 -4.24 -3.91 24.74
N ARG A 235 -3.04 -3.64 24.25
CA ARG A 235 -2.71 -2.42 23.51
C ARG A 235 -3.43 -2.29 22.17
N TYR A 236 -3.80 -3.41 21.55
CA TYR A 236 -4.47 -3.38 20.26
C TYR A 236 -5.97 -3.22 20.38
N ASN A 237 -6.54 -2.42 19.49
CA ASN A 237 -7.98 -2.37 19.33
C ASN A 237 -8.48 -3.60 18.56
N LYS A 238 -9.53 -4.24 19.07
CA LYS A 238 -10.11 -5.43 18.44
C LYS A 238 -10.62 -5.16 17.03
N PHE A 239 -11.17 -3.98 16.81
CA PHE A 239 -11.67 -3.53 15.50
C PHE A 239 -11.18 -2.12 15.20
N MET A 240 -10.80 -1.91 13.96
CA MET A 240 -10.31 -0.65 13.46
C MET A 240 -10.83 -0.36 12.09
N SER A 241 -11.05 0.93 11.84
CA SER A 241 -11.38 1.43 10.52
C SER A 241 -10.58 2.67 10.20
N THR A 242 -10.24 2.83 8.94
CA THR A 242 -9.49 3.97 8.40
C THR A 242 -10.15 4.42 7.12
N PHE A 243 -10.43 5.71 7.01
CA PHE A 243 -10.84 6.36 5.77
C PHE A 243 -9.66 7.14 5.21
N ALA A 244 -9.33 6.93 3.93
CA ALA A 244 -8.15 7.54 3.32
C ALA A 244 -8.48 8.13 1.93
N PRO A 245 -8.89 9.41 1.86
CA PRO A 245 -8.98 10.14 0.62
C PRO A 245 -7.60 10.46 0.05
N GLY A 246 -7.48 10.55 -1.28
CA GLY A 246 -6.24 10.91 -1.92
C GLY A 246 -6.38 11.37 -3.36
N ILE A 247 -5.27 11.89 -3.86
CA ILE A 247 -5.12 12.36 -5.24
C ILE A 247 -3.84 11.78 -5.84
N GLN A 248 -3.83 11.60 -7.15
CA GLN A 248 -2.70 11.05 -7.89
C GLN A 248 -2.47 11.80 -9.18
N PHE A 249 -1.21 12.13 -9.43
CA PHE A 249 -0.72 12.61 -10.72
C PHE A 249 0.11 11.52 -11.39
N ILE A 250 -0.21 11.20 -12.65
CA ILE A 250 0.60 10.28 -13.47
C ILE A 250 1.23 11.12 -14.59
N ILE A 251 2.55 11.23 -14.59
CA ILE A 251 3.32 12.07 -15.49
C ILE A 251 4.02 11.16 -16.51
N MET A 252 3.79 11.42 -17.81
CA MET A 252 4.40 10.67 -18.92
C MET A 252 4.23 9.14 -18.81
N SER A 253 3.17 8.66 -18.14
CA SER A 253 2.89 7.24 -17.88
C SER A 253 3.98 6.47 -17.12
N ARG A 254 5.03 7.14 -16.63
CA ARG A 254 6.19 6.52 -15.94
C ARG A 254 6.33 6.95 -14.50
N SER A 255 6.10 8.22 -14.24
CA SER A 255 6.21 8.80 -12.89
C SER A 255 4.84 9.01 -12.28
N ARG A 256 4.72 8.76 -10.99
CA ARG A 256 3.48 9.01 -10.25
C ARG A 256 3.80 9.72 -8.95
N LEU A 257 2.93 10.63 -8.59
CA LEU A 257 2.96 11.36 -7.34
C LEU A 257 1.57 11.24 -6.71
N ASP A 258 1.52 10.61 -5.55
CA ASP A 258 0.31 10.41 -4.78
C ASP A 258 0.38 11.22 -3.49
N PHE A 259 -0.75 11.79 -3.10
CA PHE A 259 -0.98 12.39 -1.78
C PHE A 259 -2.22 11.76 -1.18
N GLY A 260 -2.15 11.42 0.10
CA GLY A 260 -3.25 10.82 0.83
C GLY A 260 -3.28 11.28 2.29
N TYR A 261 -4.44 11.12 2.91
CA TYR A 261 -4.61 11.41 4.32
C TYR A 261 -5.41 10.28 4.96
N LYS A 262 -4.88 9.66 6.03
CA LYS A 262 -5.57 8.63 6.79
C LYS A 262 -6.27 9.25 7.99
N ILE A 263 -7.58 9.05 8.06
CA ILE A 263 -8.43 9.38 9.19
C ILE A 263 -8.79 8.08 9.87
N ARG A 264 -8.36 7.91 11.11
CA ARG A 264 -8.55 6.68 11.86
C ARG A 264 -9.60 6.85 12.96
N ASN A 265 -10.29 5.74 13.29
CA ASN A 265 -11.13 5.68 14.47
C ASN A 265 -10.33 5.40 15.75
N ASN A 266 -10.98 5.39 16.90
CA ASN A 266 -10.44 4.94 18.19
C ASN A 266 -9.22 5.73 18.69
N ASN A 267 -9.22 7.05 18.51
CA ASN A 267 -8.14 7.96 18.93
C ASN A 267 -6.74 7.60 18.37
N SER A 268 -6.69 6.79 17.33
CA SER A 268 -5.43 6.50 16.64
C SER A 268 -4.97 7.71 15.84
N PRO A 269 -3.66 7.98 15.78
CA PRO A 269 -3.14 9.15 15.11
C PRO A 269 -3.48 9.15 13.62
N ASN A 270 -3.83 10.32 13.10
CA ASN A 270 -4.00 10.54 11.66
C ASN A 270 -2.64 10.60 10.96
N GLU A 271 -2.63 10.30 9.67
CA GLU A 271 -1.41 10.29 8.87
C GLU A 271 -1.56 11.08 7.57
N PHE A 272 -0.53 11.83 7.22
CA PHE A 272 -0.35 12.38 5.89
C PHE A 272 0.64 11.51 5.09
N LEU A 273 0.31 11.21 3.86
CA LEU A 273 1.02 10.27 3.00
C LEU A 273 1.47 10.96 1.71
N VAL A 274 2.71 10.69 1.32
CA VAL A 274 3.24 11.05 0.00
C VAL A 274 3.92 9.83 -0.59
N LYS A 275 3.56 9.44 -1.83
CA LYS A 275 4.21 8.33 -2.54
C LYS A 275 4.70 8.78 -3.91
N LEU A 276 6.00 8.59 -4.13
CA LEU A 276 6.64 8.72 -5.43
C LEU A 276 6.81 7.34 -6.04
N THR A 277 6.47 7.19 -7.31
CA THR A 277 6.63 5.93 -8.06
C THR A 277 7.29 6.21 -9.39
N TYR A 278 8.28 5.38 -9.76
CA TYR A 278 8.93 5.43 -11.06
C TYR A 278 8.98 4.04 -11.69
N ILE A 279 8.60 3.95 -12.97
CA ILE A 279 8.52 2.70 -13.73
C ILE A 279 9.71 2.62 -14.69
N ILE A 280 10.46 1.52 -14.62
CA ILE A 280 11.61 1.18 -15.46
C ILE A 280 11.23 -0.04 -16.30
N TYR A 281 11.21 0.14 -17.62
CA TYR A 281 10.89 -0.91 -18.61
C TYR A 281 12.12 -1.65 -19.05
#